data_f9bed69bae9cdbb26183e20041b343bd
#
_entry.id   f9bed69bae9cdbb26183e20041b343bd
#
_cell.length_a   1.000
_cell.length_b   1.000
_cell.length_c   1.000
_cell.angle_alpha   90.00
_cell.angle_beta   90.00
_cell.angle_gamma   90.00
#
_symmetry.space_group_name_H-M   'P 1'
#
loop_
_entity.id
_entity.type
_entity.pdbx_description
1 polymer ?
#
loop_
_entity_poly.entity_id
_entity_poly.type
_entity_poly.pdbx_seq_one_letter_code
_entity_poly.pdbx_strand_id
1 'polypeptide(L)'
;MRYLVLFLLLIGVQVAHAADQTPPKPVATCAAQVPYGAPSTAANHPVICRTAYILEHDPVAKIPNWVAWTLTPEHAIGCAERVDAFQADQSLPAAQRADPKDYAGTGYDQGHLANNADMSWDAAVAKESFLMSNMSPQLPAVNRGTWKNLESAERAWVYQTKHAHTIYAGNIYSSSSKTIGADKVVVPDFLYKIVIDDVTKKSFAYIMPNQTTIDADFNKYQVTVADIEKAAATTFPVPDTKNVKNVPPVADLKKIADDKKAQCKS
;
A
#
# COMPACT_ATOMS: atom_id res chain seq x y z
N MET A 1 -51.68 -44.46 -23.87
CA MET A 1 -50.21 -44.39 -23.71
C MET A 1 -49.83 -42.94 -23.45
N ARG A 2 -49.46 -42.60 -22.20
CA ARG A 2 -48.99 -41.25 -21.80
C ARG A 2 -47.49 -41.34 -21.64
N TYR A 3 -46.73 -40.61 -22.48
CA TYR A 3 -45.29 -40.48 -22.36
C TYR A 3 -44.94 -39.41 -21.31
N LEU A 4 -44.28 -39.87 -20.23
CA LEU A 4 -43.71 -39.00 -19.21
C LEU A 4 -42.32 -38.56 -19.68
N VAL A 5 -42.19 -37.30 -20.02
CA VAL A 5 -40.88 -36.72 -20.37
C VAL A 5 -40.22 -36.25 -19.07
N LEU A 6 -39.14 -36.92 -18.68
CA LEU A 6 -38.32 -36.61 -17.53
C LEU A 6 -37.31 -35.54 -17.92
N PHE A 7 -37.46 -34.30 -17.45
CA PHE A 7 -36.46 -33.25 -17.59
C PHE A 7 -35.40 -33.43 -16.51
N LEU A 8 -34.21 -33.90 -16.90
CA LEU A 8 -33.03 -33.86 -16.05
C LEU A 8 -32.48 -32.41 -16.01
N LEU A 9 -32.69 -31.75 -14.86
CA LEU A 9 -31.97 -30.51 -14.55
C LEU A 9 -30.52 -30.86 -14.21
N LEU A 10 -29.61 -30.58 -15.15
CA LEU A 10 -28.17 -30.55 -14.87
C LEU A 10 -27.85 -29.28 -14.06
N ILE A 11 -27.73 -29.44 -12.75
CA ILE A 11 -27.18 -28.41 -11.88
C ILE A 11 -25.66 -28.36 -12.13
N GLY A 12 -25.22 -27.44 -12.97
CA GLY A 12 -23.83 -27.13 -13.15
C GLY A 12 -23.26 -26.54 -11.86
N VAL A 13 -22.49 -27.31 -11.11
CA VAL A 13 -21.70 -26.80 -10.00
C VAL A 13 -20.58 -25.95 -10.61
N GLN A 14 -20.76 -24.64 -10.60
CA GLN A 14 -19.66 -23.72 -10.85
C GLN A 14 -18.68 -23.81 -9.68
N VAL A 15 -17.59 -24.53 -9.88
CA VAL A 15 -16.44 -24.47 -8.98
C VAL A 15 -15.80 -23.10 -9.18
N ALA A 16 -16.11 -22.17 -8.27
CA ALA A 16 -15.39 -20.92 -8.20
C ALA A 16 -13.90 -21.26 -7.95
N HIS A 17 -13.07 -21.00 -8.93
CA HIS A 17 -11.62 -21.07 -8.75
C HIS A 17 -11.27 -20.01 -7.70
N ALA A 18 -10.95 -20.46 -6.48
CA ALA A 18 -10.30 -19.61 -5.50
C ALA A 18 -9.03 -19.06 -6.18
N ALA A 19 -8.93 -17.74 -6.30
CA ALA A 19 -7.75 -17.11 -6.86
C ALA A 19 -6.53 -17.64 -6.09
N ASP A 20 -5.51 -18.06 -6.82
CA ASP A 20 -4.24 -18.56 -6.30
C ASP A 20 -3.54 -17.39 -5.55
N GLN A 21 -3.86 -17.26 -4.25
CA GLN A 21 -3.26 -16.27 -3.37
C GLN A 21 -2.11 -16.91 -2.62
N THR A 22 -0.93 -16.34 -2.76
CA THR A 22 0.21 -16.76 -1.95
C THR A 22 -0.12 -16.58 -0.47
N PRO A 23 -0.05 -17.63 0.36
CA PRO A 23 -0.32 -17.50 1.78
C PRO A 23 0.67 -16.54 2.44
N PRO A 24 0.28 -15.81 3.50
CA PRO A 24 1.18 -14.93 4.22
C PRO A 24 2.36 -15.72 4.81
N LYS A 25 3.56 -15.17 4.67
CA LYS A 25 4.78 -15.77 5.22
C LYS A 25 4.85 -15.53 6.73
N PRO A 26 5.57 -16.36 7.50
CA PRO A 26 5.84 -16.06 8.91
C PRO A 26 6.53 -14.70 9.06
N VAL A 27 6.15 -13.91 10.07
CA VAL A 27 6.67 -12.54 10.31
C VAL A 27 8.20 -12.51 10.37
N ALA A 28 8.83 -13.54 10.94
CA ALA A 28 10.29 -13.67 10.99
C ALA A 28 10.98 -13.68 9.61
N THR A 29 10.26 -14.01 8.53
CA THR A 29 10.80 -14.00 7.15
C THR A 29 10.71 -12.63 6.49
N CYS A 30 10.10 -11.65 7.14
CA CYS A 30 9.93 -10.28 6.63
C CYS A 30 10.97 -9.28 7.16
N ALA A 31 12.04 -9.73 7.79
CA ALA A 31 13.07 -8.83 8.34
C ALA A 31 13.72 -7.93 7.26
N ALA A 32 13.79 -8.41 6.01
CA ALA A 32 14.34 -7.63 4.90
C ALA A 32 13.46 -6.43 4.50
N GLN A 33 12.16 -6.48 4.76
CA GLN A 33 11.22 -5.39 4.47
C GLN A 33 11.24 -4.31 5.56
N VAL A 34 11.76 -4.63 6.74
CA VAL A 34 11.82 -3.75 7.90
C VAL A 34 13.17 -3.85 8.61
N PRO A 35 14.27 -3.40 7.97
CA PRO A 35 15.62 -3.52 8.52
C PRO A 35 15.80 -2.80 9.86
N TYR A 36 14.96 -1.82 10.17
CA TYR A 36 14.93 -1.15 11.47
C TYR A 36 13.96 -1.81 12.47
N GLY A 37 13.18 -2.80 12.04
CA GLY A 37 12.11 -3.43 12.80
C GLY A 37 10.71 -3.01 12.36
N ALA A 38 9.71 -3.75 12.84
CA ALA A 38 8.31 -3.41 12.61
C ALA A 38 7.87 -2.28 13.56
N PRO A 39 6.94 -1.40 13.14
CA PRO A 39 6.29 -0.46 14.05
C PRO A 39 5.56 -1.18 15.18
N SER A 40 5.20 -0.43 16.24
CA SER A 40 4.34 -1.00 17.30
C SER A 40 3.00 -1.46 16.73
N THR A 41 2.49 -2.56 17.27
CA THR A 41 1.23 -3.16 16.83
C THR A 41 0.17 -3.03 17.93
N ALA A 42 -1.10 -2.86 17.51
CA ALA A 42 -2.23 -2.93 18.42
C ALA A 42 -2.51 -4.39 18.82
N ALA A 43 -3.02 -4.59 20.04
CA ALA A 43 -3.42 -5.91 20.50
C ALA A 43 -4.47 -6.52 19.58
N ASN A 44 -4.29 -7.79 19.20
CA ASN A 44 -5.18 -8.56 18.31
C ASN A 44 -5.24 -8.09 16.85
N HIS A 45 -4.37 -7.20 16.42
CA HIS A 45 -4.24 -6.86 15.01
C HIS A 45 -3.25 -7.82 14.32
N PRO A 46 -3.66 -8.54 13.27
CA PRO A 46 -2.77 -9.44 12.58
C PRO A 46 -1.67 -8.67 11.83
N VAL A 47 -0.43 -9.15 11.98
CA VAL A 47 0.69 -8.72 11.15
C VAL A 47 0.86 -9.72 10.02
N ILE A 48 0.82 -9.24 8.80
CA ILE A 48 0.84 -10.06 7.58
C ILE A 48 2.11 -9.77 6.80
N CYS A 49 2.88 -10.82 6.54
CA CYS A 49 4.10 -10.75 5.76
C CYS A 49 3.85 -11.21 4.32
N ARG A 50 4.15 -10.37 3.36
CA ARG A 50 4.07 -10.63 1.93
C ARG A 50 5.46 -10.79 1.31
N THR A 51 5.53 -11.00 0.02
CA THR A 51 6.82 -11.22 -0.65
C THR A 51 7.72 -9.99 -0.57
N ALA A 52 7.17 -8.77 -0.74
CA ALA A 52 7.93 -7.54 -0.77
C ALA A 52 7.51 -6.50 0.27
N TYR A 53 6.48 -6.75 1.06
CA TYR A 53 6.02 -5.84 2.11
C TYR A 53 5.46 -6.59 3.31
N ILE A 54 5.37 -5.91 4.43
CA ILE A 54 4.73 -6.37 5.67
C ILE A 54 3.71 -5.31 6.11
N LEU A 55 2.62 -5.72 6.73
CA LEU A 55 1.59 -4.81 7.19
C LEU A 55 0.98 -5.27 8.52
N GLU A 56 0.45 -4.31 9.28
CA GLU A 56 -0.52 -4.56 10.35
C GLU A 56 -1.92 -4.20 9.86
N HIS A 57 -2.85 -5.13 9.96
CA HIS A 57 -4.23 -4.93 9.52
C HIS A 57 -5.16 -4.66 10.73
N ASP A 58 -5.96 -3.60 10.66
CA ASP A 58 -7.06 -3.40 11.62
C ASP A 58 -8.28 -4.22 11.18
N PRO A 59 -8.67 -5.26 11.92
CA PRO A 59 -9.78 -6.14 11.56
C PRO A 59 -11.16 -5.47 11.68
N VAL A 60 -11.26 -4.34 12.39
CA VAL A 60 -12.49 -3.57 12.55
C VAL A 60 -12.60 -2.51 11.45
N ALA A 61 -11.55 -1.74 11.26
CA ALA A 61 -11.47 -0.71 10.21
C ALA A 61 -11.36 -1.32 8.81
N LYS A 62 -10.83 -2.55 8.69
CA LYS A 62 -10.59 -3.31 7.44
C LYS A 62 -9.63 -2.62 6.47
N ILE A 63 -8.72 -1.84 7.02
CA ILE A 63 -7.60 -1.20 6.35
C ILE A 63 -6.32 -1.43 7.16
N PRO A 64 -5.13 -1.32 6.55
CA PRO A 64 -3.90 -1.43 7.33
C PRO A 64 -3.66 -0.19 8.19
N ASN A 65 -3.19 -0.36 9.42
CA ASN A 65 -2.67 0.75 10.22
C ASN A 65 -1.35 1.24 9.64
N TRP A 66 -0.49 0.29 9.28
CA TRP A 66 0.76 0.57 8.59
C TRP A 66 1.11 -0.56 7.61
N VAL A 67 1.84 -0.18 6.57
CA VAL A 67 2.51 -1.07 5.61
C VAL A 67 3.96 -0.64 5.54
N ALA A 68 4.90 -1.59 5.47
CA ALA A 68 6.32 -1.31 5.37
C ALA A 68 7.00 -2.16 4.29
N TRP A 69 7.97 -1.55 3.59
CA TRP A 69 8.78 -2.23 2.59
C TRP A 69 10.12 -1.54 2.43
N THR A 70 11.06 -2.23 1.81
CA THR A 70 12.33 -1.65 1.38
C THR A 70 12.36 -1.57 -0.14
N LEU A 71 12.57 -0.36 -0.67
CA LEU A 71 12.78 -0.09 -2.09
C LEU A 71 14.29 -0.02 -2.36
N THR A 72 14.82 -0.99 -3.08
CA THR A 72 16.24 -1.03 -3.45
C THR A 72 16.48 -0.39 -4.82
N PRO A 73 17.73 0.01 -5.14
CA PRO A 73 18.06 0.56 -6.46
C PRO A 73 17.69 -0.40 -7.63
N GLU A 74 17.81 -1.69 -7.41
CA GLU A 74 17.46 -2.73 -8.40
C GLU A 74 15.95 -2.80 -8.64
N HIS A 75 15.15 -2.50 -7.62
CA HIS A 75 13.69 -2.52 -7.68
C HIS A 75 13.06 -1.17 -8.08
N ALA A 76 13.83 -0.07 -8.05
CA ALA A 76 13.31 1.25 -8.38
C ALA A 76 12.84 1.39 -9.84
N ILE A 77 13.33 0.51 -10.73
CA ILE A 77 12.87 0.37 -12.10
C ILE A 77 12.40 -1.08 -12.30
N GLY A 78 11.12 -1.32 -12.14
CA GLY A 78 10.52 -2.62 -12.44
C GLY A 78 9.85 -2.62 -13.82
N CYS A 79 9.85 -3.78 -14.49
CA CYS A 79 9.36 -3.95 -15.85
C CYS A 79 8.06 -4.74 -15.95
N ALA A 80 7.54 -5.29 -14.86
CA ALA A 80 6.25 -5.95 -14.87
C ALA A 80 5.15 -4.93 -15.24
N GLU A 81 4.34 -5.29 -16.21
CA GLU A 81 3.19 -4.48 -16.58
C GLU A 81 2.16 -4.42 -15.45
N ARG A 82 1.53 -3.25 -15.30
CA ARG A 82 0.46 -3.10 -14.35
C ARG A 82 -0.80 -3.81 -14.87
N VAL A 83 -1.25 -4.80 -14.12
CA VAL A 83 -2.54 -5.46 -14.32
C VAL A 83 -3.36 -5.23 -13.06
N ASP A 84 -4.47 -4.47 -13.19
CA ASP A 84 -5.35 -4.19 -12.06
C ASP A 84 -6.03 -5.49 -11.58
N ALA A 85 -5.46 -6.09 -10.54
CA ALA A 85 -5.85 -7.40 -10.02
C ALA A 85 -6.40 -7.30 -8.59
N PHE A 86 -7.18 -6.23 -8.31
CA PHE A 86 -7.76 -6.01 -6.98
C PHE A 86 -8.58 -7.22 -6.52
N GLN A 87 -8.26 -7.71 -5.33
CA GLN A 87 -8.91 -8.88 -4.76
C GLN A 87 -8.90 -8.85 -3.22
N ALA A 88 -9.96 -9.36 -2.62
CA ALA A 88 -10.04 -9.52 -1.18
C ALA A 88 -8.91 -10.43 -0.68
N ASP A 89 -8.26 -10.07 0.43
CA ASP A 89 -7.18 -10.87 1.01
C ASP A 89 -7.75 -12.09 1.73
N GLN A 90 -7.63 -13.27 1.12
CA GLN A 90 -8.19 -14.52 1.67
C GLN A 90 -7.45 -15.03 2.91
N SER A 91 -6.29 -14.48 3.25
CA SER A 91 -5.60 -14.80 4.51
C SER A 91 -6.30 -14.21 5.75
N LEU A 92 -7.23 -13.26 5.52
CA LEU A 92 -8.04 -12.64 6.56
C LEU A 92 -9.46 -13.24 6.57
N PRO A 93 -10.10 -13.39 7.76
CA PRO A 93 -11.49 -13.77 7.86
C PRO A 93 -12.40 -12.81 7.06
N ALA A 94 -13.45 -13.34 6.42
CA ALA A 94 -14.35 -12.53 5.60
C ALA A 94 -14.97 -11.33 6.34
N ALA A 95 -15.26 -11.47 7.63
CA ALA A 95 -15.80 -10.37 8.45
C ALA A 95 -14.78 -9.27 8.78
N GLN A 96 -13.50 -9.52 8.56
CA GLN A 96 -12.39 -8.65 8.97
C GLN A 96 -11.61 -8.03 7.79
N ARG A 97 -12.08 -8.26 6.56
CA ARG A 97 -11.39 -7.77 5.35
C ARG A 97 -12.31 -6.93 4.48
N ALA A 98 -11.72 -6.06 3.68
CA ALA A 98 -12.40 -5.34 2.61
C ALA A 98 -12.50 -6.21 1.34
N ASP A 99 -13.51 -5.92 0.53
CA ASP A 99 -13.70 -6.50 -0.80
C ASP A 99 -13.66 -5.35 -1.85
N PRO A 100 -13.18 -5.58 -3.07
CA PRO A 100 -13.20 -4.56 -4.13
C PRO A 100 -14.58 -3.93 -4.35
N LYS A 101 -15.67 -4.67 -4.15
CA LYS A 101 -17.06 -4.19 -4.27
C LYS A 101 -17.41 -3.08 -3.28
N ASP A 102 -16.73 -3.01 -2.11
CA ASP A 102 -16.99 -1.99 -1.10
C ASP A 102 -16.62 -0.58 -1.58
N TYR A 103 -15.77 -0.47 -2.59
CA TYR A 103 -15.34 0.79 -3.17
C TYR A 103 -16.21 1.23 -4.36
N ALA A 104 -16.97 0.29 -4.95
CA ALA A 104 -17.76 0.56 -6.15
C ALA A 104 -18.80 1.66 -5.92
N GLY A 105 -18.77 2.72 -6.75
CA GLY A 105 -19.72 3.84 -6.70
C GLY A 105 -19.57 4.78 -5.51
N THR A 106 -18.54 4.63 -4.68
CA THR A 106 -18.34 5.44 -3.46
C THR A 106 -17.63 6.77 -3.69
N GLY A 107 -16.97 6.92 -4.84
CA GLY A 107 -16.11 8.07 -5.13
C GLY A 107 -14.69 7.97 -4.57
N TYR A 108 -14.35 6.88 -3.88
CA TYR A 108 -13.00 6.60 -3.40
C TYR A 108 -12.29 5.60 -4.32
N ASP A 109 -11.01 5.83 -4.55
CA ASP A 109 -10.12 4.90 -5.20
C ASP A 109 -9.65 3.82 -4.21
N GLN A 110 -9.33 2.64 -4.73
CA GLN A 110 -8.55 1.60 -4.03
C GLN A 110 -7.09 2.04 -4.02
N GLY A 111 -6.75 2.92 -3.08
CA GLY A 111 -5.42 3.53 -3.01
C GLY A 111 -4.41 2.60 -2.36
N HIS A 112 -3.31 2.31 -3.06
CA HIS A 112 -2.22 1.52 -2.53
C HIS A 112 -1.48 2.27 -1.41
N LEU A 113 -1.05 1.54 -0.36
CA LEU A 113 -0.02 2.03 0.56
C LEU A 113 1.38 1.60 0.10
N ALA A 114 1.67 0.30 -0.01
CA ALA A 114 2.82 -0.19 -0.77
C ALA A 114 2.44 -0.17 -2.26
N ASN A 115 2.99 0.78 -3.01
CA ASN A 115 2.53 1.07 -4.36
C ASN A 115 2.99 0.01 -5.38
N ASN A 116 2.17 -0.24 -6.40
CA ASN A 116 2.43 -1.25 -7.40
C ASN A 116 3.73 -1.00 -8.19
N ALA A 117 4.11 0.26 -8.41
CA ALA A 117 5.31 0.56 -9.18
C ALA A 117 6.60 0.16 -8.46
N ASP A 118 6.62 0.19 -7.12
CA ASP A 118 7.75 -0.29 -6.31
C ASP A 118 7.82 -1.83 -6.28
N MET A 119 6.72 -2.50 -6.62
CA MET A 119 6.59 -3.96 -6.67
C MET A 119 6.76 -4.52 -8.09
N SER A 120 6.91 -3.65 -9.11
CA SER A 120 6.91 -4.05 -10.53
C SER A 120 8.22 -4.68 -11.03
N TRP A 121 9.14 -5.03 -10.14
CA TRP A 121 10.35 -5.79 -10.47
C TRP A 121 10.07 -7.28 -10.71
N ASP A 122 8.92 -7.79 -10.24
CA ASP A 122 8.43 -9.14 -10.46
C ASP A 122 6.90 -9.11 -10.65
N ALA A 123 6.37 -9.89 -11.60
CA ALA A 123 4.94 -9.86 -11.93
C ALA A 123 4.05 -10.43 -10.82
N ALA A 124 4.52 -11.45 -10.07
CA ALA A 124 3.76 -12.01 -8.96
C ALA A 124 3.75 -11.05 -7.77
N VAL A 125 4.86 -10.38 -7.50
CA VAL A 125 4.98 -9.34 -6.46
C VAL A 125 4.09 -8.13 -6.81
N ALA A 126 4.11 -7.69 -8.07
CA ALA A 126 3.22 -6.64 -8.56
C ALA A 126 1.74 -7.01 -8.34
N LYS A 127 1.36 -8.26 -8.66
CA LYS A 127 -0.01 -8.76 -8.42
C LYS A 127 -0.36 -8.81 -6.94
N GLU A 128 0.58 -9.21 -6.07
CA GLU A 128 0.38 -9.28 -4.61
C GLU A 128 0.08 -7.89 -4.01
N SER A 129 0.60 -6.81 -4.60
CA SER A 129 0.33 -5.45 -4.15
C SER A 129 -1.15 -5.04 -4.26
N PHE A 130 -1.97 -5.73 -5.09
CA PHE A 130 -3.39 -5.47 -5.27
C PHE A 130 -4.32 -6.14 -4.25
N LEU A 131 -3.78 -6.81 -3.23
CA LEU A 131 -4.58 -7.32 -2.13
C LEU A 131 -5.25 -6.19 -1.35
N MET A 132 -6.55 -6.32 -1.07
CA MET A 132 -7.31 -5.28 -0.37
C MET A 132 -6.76 -4.97 1.03
N SER A 133 -5.99 -5.85 1.63
CA SER A 133 -5.25 -5.58 2.88
C SER A 133 -4.14 -4.52 2.75
N ASN A 134 -3.71 -4.21 1.52
CA ASN A 134 -2.77 -3.13 1.20
C ASN A 134 -3.47 -1.83 0.75
N MET A 135 -4.80 -1.83 0.70
CA MET A 135 -5.59 -0.71 0.18
C MET A 135 -6.13 0.19 1.28
N SER A 136 -6.30 1.45 0.93
CA SER A 136 -6.95 2.47 1.72
C SER A 136 -7.95 3.23 0.85
N PRO A 137 -9.16 3.57 1.34
CA PRO A 137 -10.05 4.47 0.62
C PRO A 137 -9.43 5.86 0.49
N GLN A 138 -8.99 6.21 -0.71
CA GLN A 138 -8.35 7.47 -1.02
C GLN A 138 -9.20 8.28 -2.01
N LEU A 139 -9.34 9.58 -1.77
CA LEU A 139 -9.97 10.44 -2.77
C LEU A 139 -9.07 10.57 -4.01
N PRO A 140 -9.65 10.64 -5.23
CA PRO A 140 -8.89 10.71 -6.47
C PRO A 140 -7.85 11.84 -6.51
N ALA A 141 -8.15 13.00 -5.92
CA ALA A 141 -7.21 14.12 -5.86
C ALA A 141 -5.93 13.78 -5.07
N VAL A 142 -6.06 12.97 -4.02
CA VAL A 142 -4.93 12.47 -3.23
C VAL A 142 -4.23 11.34 -3.99
N ASN A 143 -4.95 10.26 -4.27
CA ASN A 143 -4.41 9.02 -4.84
C ASN A 143 -3.71 9.25 -6.19
N ARG A 144 -4.40 9.94 -7.11
CA ARG A 144 -3.90 10.18 -8.47
C ARG A 144 -3.03 11.43 -8.59
N GLY A 145 -2.97 12.26 -7.54
CA GLY A 145 -2.25 13.52 -7.46
C GLY A 145 -1.07 13.46 -6.49
N THR A 146 -1.19 14.12 -5.35
CA THR A 146 -0.09 14.40 -4.41
C THR A 146 0.57 13.13 -3.87
N TRP A 147 -0.20 12.09 -3.54
CA TRP A 147 0.34 10.79 -3.09
C TRP A 147 1.18 10.14 -4.18
N LYS A 148 0.66 10.05 -5.40
CA LYS A 148 1.40 9.55 -6.57
C LYS A 148 2.67 10.36 -6.86
N ASN A 149 2.63 11.69 -6.66
CA ASN A 149 3.80 12.54 -6.83
C ASN A 149 4.90 12.18 -5.83
N LEU A 150 4.55 11.97 -4.56
CA LEU A 150 5.49 11.52 -3.53
C LEU A 150 6.06 10.14 -3.86
N GLU A 151 5.25 9.16 -4.26
CA GLU A 151 5.71 7.83 -4.70
C GLU A 151 6.70 7.90 -5.87
N SER A 152 6.45 8.81 -6.80
CA SER A 152 7.37 9.03 -7.92
C SER A 152 8.70 9.66 -7.47
N ALA A 153 8.64 10.57 -6.49
CA ALA A 153 9.83 11.18 -5.89
C ALA A 153 10.67 10.14 -5.13
N GLU A 154 10.04 9.26 -4.37
CA GLU A 154 10.71 8.18 -3.63
C GLU A 154 11.54 7.29 -4.56
N ARG A 155 10.94 6.81 -5.66
CA ARG A 155 11.65 6.04 -6.67
C ARG A 155 12.78 6.82 -7.32
N ALA A 156 12.55 8.11 -7.59
CA ALA A 156 13.57 8.99 -8.15
C ALA A 156 14.77 9.14 -7.20
N TRP A 157 14.55 9.32 -5.91
CA TRP A 157 15.63 9.42 -4.91
C TRP A 157 16.45 8.14 -4.85
N VAL A 158 15.80 6.95 -4.77
CA VAL A 158 16.49 5.65 -4.80
C VAL A 158 17.27 5.50 -6.10
N TYR A 159 16.68 5.82 -7.24
CA TYR A 159 17.33 5.73 -8.55
C TYR A 159 18.56 6.65 -8.66
N GLN A 160 18.48 7.88 -8.12
CA GLN A 160 19.57 8.87 -8.18
C GLN A 160 20.71 8.56 -7.24
N THR A 161 20.36 8.29 -5.97
CA THR A 161 21.37 8.12 -4.91
C THR A 161 21.99 6.74 -4.94
N LYS A 162 21.31 5.76 -5.51
CA LYS A 162 21.63 4.33 -5.40
C LYS A 162 21.59 3.83 -3.95
N HIS A 163 20.87 4.53 -3.10
CA HIS A 163 20.59 4.11 -1.73
C HIS A 163 19.26 3.37 -1.68
N ALA A 164 19.19 2.29 -0.93
CA ALA A 164 17.92 1.69 -0.57
C ALA A 164 17.16 2.61 0.39
N HIS A 165 15.83 2.61 0.28
CA HIS A 165 14.97 3.32 1.21
C HIS A 165 14.03 2.35 1.91
N THR A 166 13.96 2.43 3.24
CA THR A 166 12.90 1.79 4.01
C THR A 166 11.73 2.74 4.15
N ILE A 167 10.54 2.27 3.81
CA ILE A 167 9.34 3.09 3.73
C ILE A 167 8.27 2.50 4.64
N TYR A 168 7.63 3.35 5.44
CA TYR A 168 6.41 3.05 6.18
C TYR A 168 5.30 3.97 5.68
N ALA A 169 4.14 3.42 5.38
CA ALA A 169 2.96 4.17 4.98
C ALA A 169 1.74 3.67 5.76
N GLY A 170 0.75 4.52 5.99
CA GLY A 170 -0.43 4.09 6.72
C GLY A 170 -1.52 5.14 6.81
N ASN A 171 -2.47 4.87 7.68
CA ASN A 171 -3.70 5.59 7.82
C ASN A 171 -3.84 6.23 9.21
N ILE A 172 -4.41 7.42 9.26
CA ILE A 172 -4.85 8.08 10.50
C ILE A 172 -6.36 8.25 10.40
N TYR A 173 -7.09 7.68 11.35
CA TYR A 173 -8.55 7.70 11.44
C TYR A 173 -9.00 7.63 12.91
N SER A 174 -10.28 7.86 13.12
CA SER A 174 -10.91 7.83 14.44
C SER A 174 -12.22 7.03 14.41
N SER A 175 -12.82 6.82 15.56
CA SER A 175 -14.14 6.19 15.66
C SER A 175 -15.27 6.97 14.98
N SER A 176 -15.06 8.25 14.65
CA SER A 176 -15.99 9.10 13.91
C SER A 176 -15.71 9.16 12.41
N SER A 177 -14.65 8.52 11.90
CA SER A 177 -14.33 8.48 10.48
C SER A 177 -15.41 7.77 9.69
N LYS A 178 -15.65 8.23 8.46
CA LYS A 178 -16.65 7.66 7.57
C LYS A 178 -16.32 6.22 7.21
N THR A 179 -17.32 5.48 6.79
CA THR A 179 -17.13 4.14 6.23
C THR A 179 -17.77 4.03 4.85
N ILE A 180 -17.27 3.11 4.02
CA ILE A 180 -17.78 2.81 2.69
C ILE A 180 -18.14 1.32 2.56
N GLY A 181 -18.97 1.01 1.58
CA GLY A 181 -19.36 -0.36 1.24
C GLY A 181 -20.23 -1.06 2.26
N ALA A 182 -20.62 -2.27 1.91
CA ALA A 182 -21.43 -3.13 2.78
C ALA A 182 -20.63 -3.60 4.01
N ASP A 183 -19.33 -3.78 3.84
CA ASP A 183 -18.42 -4.25 4.88
C ASP A 183 -17.96 -3.14 5.83
N LYS A 184 -18.40 -1.88 5.64
CA LYS A 184 -18.08 -0.73 6.51
C LYS A 184 -16.56 -0.45 6.59
N VAL A 185 -15.87 -0.46 5.45
CA VAL A 185 -14.45 -0.12 5.36
C VAL A 185 -14.24 1.34 5.79
N VAL A 186 -13.36 1.58 6.75
CA VAL A 186 -13.10 2.94 7.26
C VAL A 186 -12.37 3.77 6.21
N VAL A 187 -12.82 5.02 6.05
CA VAL A 187 -12.14 6.03 5.23
C VAL A 187 -11.20 6.82 6.14
N PRO A 188 -9.89 6.78 5.93
CA PRO A 188 -8.96 7.54 6.76
C PRO A 188 -9.12 9.05 6.53
N ASP A 189 -8.96 9.82 7.60
CA ASP A 189 -8.97 11.28 7.55
C ASP A 189 -7.66 11.81 6.95
N PHE A 190 -6.54 11.11 7.23
CA PHE A 190 -5.22 11.41 6.69
C PHE A 190 -4.48 10.12 6.31
N LEU A 191 -3.54 10.28 5.40
CA LEU A 191 -2.54 9.28 5.04
C LEU A 191 -1.18 9.77 5.50
N TYR A 192 -0.32 8.87 5.96
CA TYR A 192 1.05 9.24 6.30
C TYR A 192 2.06 8.38 5.55
N LYS A 193 3.27 8.92 5.42
CA LYS A 193 4.41 8.20 4.87
C LYS A 193 5.70 8.64 5.55
N ILE A 194 6.56 7.68 5.87
CA ILE A 194 7.92 7.87 6.39
C ILE A 194 8.87 7.20 5.40
N VAL A 195 9.85 7.94 4.90
CA VAL A 195 10.87 7.45 3.98
C VAL A 195 12.22 7.59 4.66
N ILE A 196 12.98 6.53 4.79
CA ILE A 196 14.30 6.50 5.40
C ILE A 196 15.32 6.16 4.32
N ASP A 197 16.29 7.04 4.09
CA ASP A 197 17.49 6.71 3.33
C ASP A 197 18.38 5.80 4.19
N ASP A 198 18.53 4.54 3.78
CA ASP A 198 19.19 3.49 4.58
C ASP A 198 20.70 3.69 4.69
N VAL A 199 21.31 4.56 3.86
CA VAL A 199 22.73 4.91 3.93
C VAL A 199 22.94 6.13 4.84
N THR A 200 22.23 7.23 4.58
CA THR A 200 22.41 8.48 5.33
C THR A 200 21.66 8.52 6.65
N LYS A 201 20.73 7.58 6.87
CA LYS A 201 19.84 7.50 8.05
C LYS A 201 18.91 8.71 8.23
N LYS A 202 18.73 9.50 7.18
CA LYS A 202 17.79 10.62 7.18
C LYS A 202 16.38 10.10 6.96
N SER A 203 15.43 10.65 7.72
CA SER A 203 14.00 10.33 7.60
C SER A 203 13.24 11.53 7.04
N PHE A 204 12.33 11.29 6.10
CA PHE A 204 11.39 12.26 5.55
C PHE A 204 9.98 11.77 5.87
N ALA A 205 9.16 12.62 6.46
CA ALA A 205 7.85 12.22 6.93
C ALA A 205 6.77 13.19 6.44
N TYR A 206 5.59 12.65 6.11
CA TYR A 206 4.47 13.39 5.51
C TYR A 206 3.16 12.94 6.13
N ILE A 207 2.25 13.91 6.38
CA ILE A 207 0.84 13.67 6.68
C ILE A 207 0.00 14.41 5.64
N MET A 208 -0.77 13.68 4.84
CA MET A 208 -1.62 14.23 3.79
C MET A 208 -3.09 14.08 4.13
N PRO A 209 -3.90 15.15 4.11
CA PRO A 209 -5.34 15.04 4.32
C PRO A 209 -5.99 14.31 3.16
N ASN A 210 -6.93 13.42 3.46
CA ASN A 210 -7.71 12.70 2.45
C ASN A 210 -8.91 13.57 2.00
N GLN A 211 -8.64 14.57 1.17
CA GLN A 211 -9.59 15.61 0.77
C GLN A 211 -9.71 15.75 -0.74
N THR A 212 -10.83 16.30 -1.20
CA THR A 212 -11.11 16.54 -2.63
C THR A 212 -10.25 17.63 -3.23
N THR A 213 -9.76 18.56 -2.40
CA THR A 213 -8.85 19.62 -2.81
C THR A 213 -7.59 19.52 -1.97
N ILE A 214 -6.47 19.26 -2.62
CA ILE A 214 -5.16 19.09 -2.01
C ILE A 214 -4.09 19.76 -2.88
N ASP A 215 -3.07 20.34 -2.27
CA ASP A 215 -1.96 20.92 -3.03
C ASP A 215 -1.14 19.82 -3.70
N ALA A 216 -0.75 20.03 -4.95
CA ALA A 216 0.05 19.05 -5.70
C ALA A 216 1.50 18.94 -5.20
N ASP A 217 2.01 19.96 -4.52
CA ASP A 217 3.34 19.95 -3.90
C ASP A 217 3.30 19.19 -2.57
N PHE A 218 3.77 17.96 -2.56
CA PHE A 218 3.81 17.11 -1.38
C PHE A 218 4.70 17.68 -0.26
N ASN A 219 5.66 18.57 -0.55
CA ASN A 219 6.53 19.16 0.47
C ASN A 219 5.75 20.03 1.47
N LYS A 220 4.57 20.52 1.10
CA LYS A 220 3.67 21.25 2.01
C LYS A 220 3.10 20.38 3.13
N TYR A 221 3.19 19.08 3.02
CA TYR A 221 2.67 18.10 3.98
C TYR A 221 3.78 17.44 4.80
N GLN A 222 4.99 17.98 4.72
CA GLN A 222 6.14 17.46 5.46
C GLN A 222 5.99 17.77 6.96
N VAL A 223 6.23 16.75 7.78
CA VAL A 223 6.15 16.77 9.24
C VAL A 223 7.34 16.05 9.85
N THR A 224 7.42 15.96 11.16
CA THR A 224 8.37 15.06 11.84
C THR A 224 7.78 13.65 11.96
N VAL A 225 8.64 12.64 12.13
CA VAL A 225 8.15 11.28 12.45
C VAL A 225 7.40 11.29 13.78
N ALA A 226 7.84 12.07 14.76
CA ALA A 226 7.15 12.22 16.05
C ALA A 226 5.71 12.77 15.90
N ASP A 227 5.44 13.63 14.90
CA ASP A 227 4.07 14.07 14.61
C ASP A 227 3.21 12.92 14.10
N ILE A 228 3.77 12.03 13.26
CA ILE A 228 3.08 10.82 12.80
C ILE A 228 2.83 9.87 13.97
N GLU A 229 3.83 9.60 14.80
CA GLU A 229 3.70 8.73 15.98
C GLU A 229 2.56 9.18 16.89
N LYS A 230 2.48 10.49 17.13
CA LYS A 230 1.41 11.09 17.92
C LYS A 230 0.04 10.94 17.25
N ALA A 231 -0.04 11.19 15.94
CA ALA A 231 -1.31 11.20 15.21
C ALA A 231 -1.85 9.78 14.96
N ALA A 232 -0.95 8.83 14.67
CA ALA A 232 -1.30 7.43 14.39
C ALA A 232 -1.32 6.54 15.65
N ALA A 233 -0.93 7.06 16.82
CA ALA A 233 -0.75 6.29 18.07
C ALA A 233 0.13 5.05 17.87
N THR A 234 1.16 5.17 17.04
CA THR A 234 2.06 4.08 16.63
C THR A 234 3.50 4.55 16.75
N THR A 235 4.40 3.76 17.31
CA THR A 235 5.84 4.08 17.37
C THR A 235 6.58 3.41 16.22
N PHE A 236 7.52 4.15 15.63
CA PHE A 236 8.33 3.66 14.51
C PHE A 236 9.79 3.49 14.92
N PRO A 237 10.43 2.35 14.59
CA PRO A 237 11.83 2.11 14.91
C PRO A 237 12.76 2.83 13.92
N VAL A 238 12.68 4.16 13.86
CA VAL A 238 13.43 4.98 12.91
C VAL A 238 14.60 5.71 13.57
N PRO A 239 15.71 5.96 12.86
CA PRO A 239 16.91 6.56 13.43
C PRO A 239 16.74 7.99 13.91
N ASP A 240 15.87 8.77 13.26
CA ASP A 240 15.62 10.18 13.57
C ASP A 240 14.13 10.51 13.51
N THR A 241 13.52 10.74 14.67
CA THR A 241 12.08 11.02 14.80
C THR A 241 11.75 12.51 14.90
N LYS A 242 12.73 13.39 15.16
CA LYS A 242 12.48 14.75 15.62
C LYS A 242 12.70 15.85 14.57
N ASN A 243 13.32 15.50 13.46
CA ASN A 243 13.73 16.54 12.52
C ASN A 243 12.97 16.47 11.21
N VAL A 244 12.41 17.59 10.79
CA VAL A 244 12.03 17.81 9.38
C VAL A 244 13.31 18.07 8.60
N LYS A 245 13.51 17.37 7.50
CA LYS A 245 14.71 17.48 6.71
C LYS A 245 14.42 18.14 5.37
N ASN A 246 15.42 18.82 4.85
CA ASN A 246 15.40 19.21 3.46
C ASN A 246 15.41 17.95 2.60
N VAL A 247 14.35 17.78 1.84
CA VAL A 247 14.17 16.66 0.92
C VAL A 247 15.16 16.82 -0.24
N PRO A 248 15.81 15.76 -0.71
CA PRO A 248 16.62 15.84 -1.92
C PRO A 248 15.77 16.37 -3.09
N PRO A 249 16.32 17.20 -3.97
CA PRO A 249 15.59 17.59 -5.16
C PRO A 249 15.27 16.34 -5.98
N VAL A 250 14.05 16.29 -6.51
CA VAL A 250 13.64 15.20 -7.39
C VAL A 250 14.36 15.35 -8.71
N ALA A 251 15.04 14.29 -9.17
CA ALA A 251 15.68 14.25 -10.47
C ALA A 251 14.69 14.45 -11.61
N ASP A 252 15.25 14.57 -12.77
CA ASP A 252 14.54 14.54 -14.04
C ASP A 252 13.73 13.23 -14.16
N LEU A 253 12.45 13.29 -13.74
CA LEU A 253 11.51 12.18 -13.82
C LEU A 253 11.36 11.67 -15.25
N LYS A 254 11.56 12.56 -16.25
CA LYS A 254 11.51 12.16 -17.66
C LYS A 254 12.68 11.24 -18.00
N LYS A 255 13.89 11.57 -17.55
CA LYS A 255 15.05 10.71 -17.76
C LYS A 255 14.84 9.34 -17.14
N ILE A 256 14.31 9.27 -15.91
CA ILE A 256 14.01 7.99 -15.24
C ILE A 256 12.99 7.18 -16.02
N ALA A 257 11.96 7.82 -16.57
CA ALA A 257 10.96 7.14 -17.41
C ALA A 257 11.57 6.63 -18.73
N ASP A 258 12.47 7.40 -19.35
CA ASP A 258 13.17 6.99 -20.57
C ASP A 258 14.14 5.82 -20.29
N ASP A 259 14.87 5.85 -19.18
CA ASP A 259 15.76 4.77 -18.74
C ASP A 259 14.95 3.49 -18.45
N LYS A 260 13.80 3.60 -17.78
CA LYS A 260 12.87 2.48 -17.58
C LYS A 260 12.43 1.88 -18.92
N LYS A 261 12.02 2.74 -19.87
CA LYS A 261 11.59 2.29 -21.19
C LYS A 261 12.70 1.58 -21.96
N ALA A 262 13.94 2.03 -21.81
CA ALA A 262 15.10 1.39 -22.42
C ALA A 262 15.37 0.00 -21.79
N GLN A 263 15.38 -0.07 -20.44
CA GLN A 263 15.62 -1.30 -19.70
C GLN A 263 14.55 -2.37 -19.96
N CYS A 264 13.27 -1.97 -20.02
CA CYS A 264 12.15 -2.89 -20.15
C CYS A 264 11.85 -3.33 -21.59
N LYS A 265 12.62 -2.87 -22.58
CA LYS A 265 12.53 -3.32 -23.97
C LYS A 265 13.57 -4.39 -24.32
N SER A 266 14.57 -4.56 -23.46
CA SER A 266 15.63 -5.57 -23.59
C SER A 266 15.20 -6.91 -23.01
#